data_1ae566e2d34dbd75de9b2484884998dc
#
_entry.id   1ae566e2d34dbd75de9b2484884998dc
#
_cell.length_a   1.000
_cell.length_b   1.000
_cell.length_c   1.000
_cell.angle_alpha   90.00
_cell.angle_beta   90.00
_cell.angle_gamma   90.00
#
_symmetry.space_group_name_H-M   'P 1'
#
loop_
_entity.id
_entity.type
_entity.pdbx_description
1 polymer ?
#
loop_
_entity_poly.entity_id
_entity_poly.type
_entity_poly.pdbx_seq_one_letter_code
_entity_poly.pdbx_strand_id
1 'polypeptide(L)'
;MFFLFSYCAFAEGSKVSEVRFEGLKKTKESYVQKLLEKYAGMEEENVDIKEIETLLQAQGLFSEINVSLSSEGEETPHTVIVIKVKEKITFLPLPFASYSSDGFMGGFMLMNMNAFGKKYTLVGGGIFSPSAQTGMLAFAKPAVDMQHPGFSFYTSLSRKNLEFLNFAGDTVMENKYFTAAADLSVSEKLLPFFTCSIGSHFDMADVLETDEYPVLYQWAGTMSFSLQNVNWNGWYLISQSASLKGELGWSSEDRLIGGCSFKGELQVPFVPRVRGILSGAGAFTYNQNEVFRLSKSSGASAILDSKFRTDFIAGTGFTVEAALLKRKFGTVSVYGSYEYVIVHDFDDTFKSSNGPGFGGKLYLQQVAFPAVVMGAAYNIKRNKWQYVISVGVNF
;
A
#
# COMPACT_ATOMS: atom_id res chain seq x y z
N MET A 1 1.48 9.65 78.30
CA MET A 1 1.76 8.85 77.14
C MET A 1 1.06 9.52 75.92
N PHE A 2 1.78 10.44 75.23
CA PHE A 2 1.24 11.22 74.08
C PHE A 2 1.54 10.47 72.83
N PHE A 3 0.50 10.01 72.10
CA PHE A 3 0.60 9.48 70.74
C PHE A 3 0.64 10.67 69.75
N LEU A 4 1.80 10.92 69.16
CA LEU A 4 1.96 11.80 68.03
C LEU A 4 1.48 11.00 66.75
N PHE A 5 0.31 11.36 66.26
CA PHE A 5 -0.11 10.94 64.88
C PHE A 5 0.66 11.81 63.88
N SER A 6 1.70 11.24 63.27
CA SER A 6 2.29 11.82 62.05
C SER A 6 1.28 11.69 60.91
N TYR A 7 0.69 12.80 60.51
CA TYR A 7 -0.02 12.92 59.24
C TYR A 7 1.03 12.85 58.11
N CYS A 8 1.16 11.72 57.46
CA CYS A 8 1.79 11.67 56.14
C CYS A 8 0.84 12.37 55.19
N ALA A 9 1.14 13.62 54.85
CA ALA A 9 0.56 14.26 53.68
C ALA A 9 1.10 13.50 52.47
N PHE A 10 0.27 12.65 51.86
CA PHE A 10 0.51 12.16 50.54
C PHE A 10 0.49 13.40 49.63
N ALA A 11 1.64 13.78 49.10
CA ALA A 11 1.71 14.75 48.01
C ALA A 11 0.90 14.15 46.85
N GLU A 12 -0.22 14.77 46.48
CA GLU A 12 -0.93 14.42 45.25
C GLU A 12 0.08 14.60 44.13
N GLY A 13 0.34 13.52 43.37
CA GLY A 13 1.26 13.54 42.24
C GLY A 13 0.81 14.59 41.23
N SER A 14 1.75 15.32 40.64
CA SER A 14 1.48 16.30 39.58
C SER A 14 0.81 15.61 38.41
N LYS A 15 -0.35 16.15 37.95
CA LYS A 15 -1.10 15.62 36.82
C LYS A 15 -0.79 16.39 35.56
N VAL A 16 -0.79 15.67 34.41
CA VAL A 16 -0.65 16.29 33.11
C VAL A 16 -1.87 17.16 32.80
N SER A 17 -1.63 18.47 32.75
CA SER A 17 -2.67 19.47 32.47
C SER A 17 -2.75 19.84 31.00
N GLU A 18 -1.61 19.78 30.28
CA GLU A 18 -1.48 20.25 28.92
C GLU A 18 -0.46 19.42 28.12
N VAL A 19 -0.69 19.27 26.83
CA VAL A 19 0.31 18.79 25.85
C VAL A 19 0.60 19.94 24.89
N ARG A 20 1.83 20.44 24.92
CA ARG A 20 2.28 21.59 24.12
C ARG A 20 3.20 21.16 23.00
N PHE A 21 2.94 21.64 21.78
CA PHE A 21 3.72 21.31 20.59
C PHE A 21 4.55 22.50 20.12
N GLU A 22 5.83 22.24 19.81
CA GLU A 22 6.74 23.19 19.18
C GLU A 22 7.25 22.63 17.85
N GLY A 23 7.27 23.47 16.80
CA GLY A 23 7.81 23.10 15.49
C GLY A 23 6.81 22.55 14.49
N LEU A 24 5.53 22.45 14.83
CA LEU A 24 4.46 22.14 13.87
C LEU A 24 4.31 23.30 12.86
N LYS A 25 4.25 22.96 11.56
CA LYS A 25 4.10 23.92 10.45
C LYS A 25 2.93 23.60 9.53
N LYS A 26 2.81 22.33 9.15
CA LYS A 26 1.78 21.79 8.22
C LYS A 26 0.81 20.88 8.94
N THR A 27 1.31 20.13 9.92
CA THR A 27 0.48 19.21 10.71
C THR A 27 -0.37 20.00 11.69
N LYS A 28 -1.67 19.73 11.69
CA LYS A 28 -2.60 20.36 12.63
C LYS A 28 -2.35 19.84 14.04
N GLU A 29 -2.25 20.76 14.98
CA GLU A 29 -2.09 20.44 16.40
C GLU A 29 -3.21 19.54 16.92
N SER A 30 -4.47 19.82 16.52
CA SER A 30 -5.64 19.02 16.89
C SER A 30 -5.57 17.55 16.41
N TYR A 31 -4.79 17.25 15.36
CA TYR A 31 -4.54 15.88 14.95
C TYR A 31 -3.60 15.16 15.91
N VAL A 32 -2.51 15.85 16.32
CA VAL A 32 -1.51 15.24 17.21
C VAL A 32 -2.01 15.16 18.64
N GLN A 33 -2.75 16.17 19.10
CA GLN A 33 -3.43 16.16 20.41
C GLN A 33 -4.35 14.95 20.57
N LYS A 34 -5.12 14.62 19.53
CA LYS A 34 -6.01 13.46 19.56
C LYS A 34 -5.26 12.12 19.73
N LEU A 35 -4.05 12.00 19.21
CA LEU A 35 -3.22 10.80 19.39
C LEU A 35 -2.73 10.65 20.84
N LEU A 36 -2.65 11.76 21.56
CA LEU A 36 -2.11 11.84 22.92
C LEU A 36 -3.20 12.07 23.96
N GLU A 37 -4.47 12.02 23.59
CA GLU A 37 -5.62 12.28 24.46
C GLU A 37 -5.60 11.41 25.73
N LYS A 38 -5.11 10.18 25.64
CA LYS A 38 -5.00 9.25 26.77
C LYS A 38 -4.05 9.73 27.89
N TYR A 39 -3.13 10.65 27.59
CA TYR A 39 -2.19 11.19 28.58
C TYR A 39 -2.75 12.41 29.34
N ALA A 40 -3.83 13.02 28.87
CA ALA A 40 -4.47 14.13 29.52
C ALA A 40 -5.05 13.70 30.90
N GLY A 41 -4.65 14.38 31.95
CA GLY A 41 -5.06 14.07 33.33
C GLY A 41 -4.32 12.88 33.96
N MET A 42 -3.36 12.27 33.30
CA MET A 42 -2.52 11.19 33.83
C MET A 42 -1.53 11.73 34.84
N GLU A 43 -1.19 10.98 35.88
CA GLU A 43 -0.14 11.31 36.82
C GLU A 43 1.23 11.28 36.13
N GLU A 44 2.10 12.22 36.43
CA GLU A 44 3.42 12.39 35.83
C GLU A 44 4.25 11.11 35.86
N GLU A 45 4.21 10.37 36.96
CA GLU A 45 4.95 9.13 37.17
C GLU A 45 4.53 8.00 36.17
N ASN A 46 3.30 8.09 35.64
CA ASN A 46 2.73 7.11 34.73
C ASN A 46 2.93 7.48 33.25
N VAL A 47 3.55 8.61 32.92
CA VAL A 47 3.81 9.08 31.56
C VAL A 47 5.05 8.38 31.00
N ASP A 48 4.85 7.48 30.02
CA ASP A 48 5.95 6.85 29.27
C ASP A 48 6.34 7.72 28.07
N ILE A 49 7.42 8.50 28.24
CA ILE A 49 8.00 9.35 27.18
C ILE A 49 8.36 8.53 25.93
N LYS A 50 8.91 7.31 26.11
CA LYS A 50 9.30 6.45 24.99
C LYS A 50 8.10 5.95 24.20
N GLU A 51 7.00 5.68 24.89
CA GLU A 51 5.74 5.32 24.23
C GLU A 51 5.23 6.47 23.37
N ILE A 52 5.25 7.71 23.89
CA ILE A 52 4.87 8.93 23.15
C ILE A 52 5.77 9.11 21.92
N GLU A 53 7.08 9.01 22.07
CA GLU A 53 8.02 9.11 20.95
C GLU A 53 7.74 8.04 19.88
N THR A 54 7.55 6.80 20.30
CA THR A 54 7.24 5.66 19.39
C THR A 54 5.93 5.89 18.64
N LEU A 55 4.90 6.37 19.33
CA LEU A 55 3.60 6.67 18.75
C LEU A 55 3.69 7.79 17.72
N LEU A 56 4.45 8.83 18.00
CA LEU A 56 4.68 9.94 17.07
C LEU A 56 5.58 9.51 15.88
N GLN A 57 6.61 8.69 16.11
CA GLN A 57 7.45 8.12 15.05
C GLN A 57 6.65 7.23 14.09
N ALA A 58 5.73 6.44 14.61
CA ALA A 58 4.83 5.58 13.82
C ALA A 58 3.92 6.38 12.87
N GLN A 59 3.70 7.68 13.13
CA GLN A 59 2.97 8.54 12.20
C GLN A 59 3.74 8.81 10.91
N GLY A 60 5.08 8.72 10.93
CA GLY A 60 5.93 8.94 9.76
C GLY A 60 6.04 10.40 9.32
N LEU A 61 5.44 11.35 10.05
CA LEU A 61 5.37 12.78 9.72
C LEU A 61 6.57 13.58 10.20
N PHE A 62 7.32 13.08 11.18
CA PHE A 62 8.39 13.81 11.85
C PHE A 62 9.76 13.17 11.59
N SER A 63 10.78 13.99 11.40
CA SER A 63 12.18 13.58 11.26
C SER A 63 12.93 13.59 12.58
N GLU A 64 12.56 14.47 13.48
CA GLU A 64 13.10 14.62 14.80
C GLU A 64 11.95 14.78 15.79
N ILE A 65 12.00 14.10 16.91
CA ILE A 65 11.01 14.16 17.98
C ILE A 65 11.80 14.21 19.29
N ASN A 66 11.44 15.15 20.15
CA ASN A 66 11.98 15.27 21.49
C ASN A 66 10.82 15.55 22.43
N VAL A 67 10.61 14.67 23.40
CA VAL A 67 9.54 14.75 24.40
C VAL A 67 10.17 15.03 25.75
N SER A 68 9.66 16.03 26.46
CA SER A 68 10.09 16.38 27.82
C SER A 68 8.90 16.73 28.66
N LEU A 69 9.02 16.51 29.97
CA LEU A 69 8.06 16.95 30.96
C LEU A 69 8.58 18.28 31.56
N SER A 70 7.68 19.24 31.74
CA SER A 70 7.95 20.51 32.39
C SER A 70 6.93 20.72 33.51
N SER A 71 7.39 21.05 34.71
CA SER A 71 6.50 21.42 35.81
C SER A 71 6.28 22.92 35.75
N GLU A 72 5.05 23.37 35.66
CA GLU A 72 4.65 24.78 35.62
C GLU A 72 3.64 25.08 36.77
N GLY A 73 3.62 26.33 37.25
CA GLY A 73 2.75 26.80 38.32
C GLY A 73 3.48 26.91 39.68
N GLU A 74 3.52 28.13 40.23
CA GLU A 74 4.17 28.40 41.52
C GLU A 74 3.34 27.95 42.73
N GLU A 75 2.00 28.06 42.65
CA GLU A 75 1.10 27.73 43.77
C GLU A 75 0.50 26.31 43.66
N THR A 76 0.24 25.84 42.44
CA THR A 76 -0.26 24.48 42.15
C THR A 76 0.56 23.87 41.00
N PRO A 77 1.61 23.08 41.32
CA PRO A 77 2.43 22.47 40.30
C PRO A 77 1.60 21.54 39.42
N HIS A 78 1.66 21.76 38.11
CA HIS A 78 1.05 20.85 37.09
C HIS A 78 2.07 20.50 36.02
N THR A 79 1.94 19.32 35.48
CA THR A 79 2.87 18.82 34.49
C THR A 79 2.38 19.15 33.08
N VAL A 80 3.27 19.71 32.28
CA VAL A 80 3.08 19.95 30.81
C VAL A 80 3.98 19.02 30.05
N ILE A 81 3.41 18.26 29.09
CA ILE A 81 4.19 17.48 28.14
C ILE A 81 4.61 18.42 27.00
N VAL A 82 5.89 18.73 26.89
CA VAL A 82 6.45 19.57 25.83
C VAL A 82 7.03 18.68 24.74
N ILE A 83 6.49 18.79 23.52
CA ILE A 83 6.85 17.98 22.38
C ILE A 83 7.43 18.87 21.28
N LYS A 84 8.75 18.79 21.07
CA LYS A 84 9.45 19.48 20.00
C LYS A 84 9.61 18.57 18.80
N VAL A 85 9.11 18.99 17.64
CA VAL A 85 9.13 18.19 16.41
C VAL A 85 9.70 18.96 15.24
N LYS A 86 10.29 18.19 14.29
CA LYS A 86 10.66 18.69 12.99
C LYS A 86 9.94 17.86 11.91
N GLU A 87 9.09 18.51 11.15
CA GLU A 87 8.28 17.86 10.13
C GLU A 87 9.11 17.39 8.94
N LYS A 88 8.73 16.24 8.39
CA LYS A 88 9.24 15.74 7.11
C LYS A 88 8.58 16.47 5.93
N ILE A 89 9.21 16.36 4.76
CA ILE A 89 8.58 16.72 3.49
C ILE A 89 7.53 15.65 3.18
N THR A 90 6.26 16.04 3.15
CA THR A 90 5.13 15.15 2.89
C THR A 90 4.54 15.32 1.49
N PHE A 91 4.88 16.41 0.79
CA PHE A 91 4.52 16.63 -0.60
C PHE A 91 5.68 16.19 -1.50
N LEU A 92 5.43 15.16 -2.30
CA LEU A 92 6.43 14.51 -3.14
C LEU A 92 5.97 14.54 -4.60
N PRO A 93 6.70 15.23 -5.48
CA PRO A 93 6.61 15.02 -6.92
C PRO A 93 7.36 13.73 -7.26
N LEU A 94 6.69 12.78 -7.92
CA LEU A 94 7.20 11.46 -8.24
C LEU A 94 7.17 11.24 -9.76
N PRO A 95 8.17 11.73 -10.50
CA PRO A 95 8.35 11.28 -11.87
C PRO A 95 8.75 9.81 -11.89
N PHE A 96 8.26 9.07 -12.86
CA PHE A 96 8.68 7.69 -13.07
C PHE A 96 8.79 7.36 -14.55
N ALA A 97 9.65 6.40 -14.87
CA ALA A 97 9.78 5.83 -16.18
C ALA A 97 10.09 4.34 -16.05
N SER A 98 9.50 3.53 -16.92
CA SER A 98 9.72 2.10 -16.99
C SER A 98 9.84 1.66 -18.43
N TYR A 99 10.71 0.68 -18.67
CA TYR A 99 10.82 -0.03 -19.94
C TYR A 99 10.77 -1.52 -19.65
N SER A 100 9.89 -2.21 -20.35
CA SER A 100 9.67 -3.65 -20.16
C SER A 100 9.44 -4.35 -21.50
N SER A 101 9.17 -5.65 -21.45
CA SER A 101 8.71 -6.41 -22.61
C SER A 101 7.44 -5.84 -23.25
N ASP A 102 6.67 -5.07 -22.50
CA ASP A 102 5.43 -4.43 -22.96
C ASP A 102 5.66 -3.03 -23.55
N GLY A 103 6.92 -2.57 -23.59
CA GLY A 103 7.33 -1.28 -24.10
C GLY A 103 7.63 -0.24 -23.01
N PHE A 104 7.70 1.02 -23.44
CA PHE A 104 7.96 2.17 -22.58
C PHE A 104 6.68 2.61 -21.86
N MET A 105 6.81 2.96 -20.59
CA MET A 105 5.79 3.63 -19.80
C MET A 105 6.46 4.74 -18.96
N GLY A 106 5.84 5.88 -18.90
CA GLY A 106 6.32 6.98 -18.08
C GLY A 106 5.17 7.79 -17.51
N GLY A 107 5.47 8.64 -16.54
CA GLY A 107 4.44 9.45 -15.92
C GLY A 107 4.94 10.36 -14.83
N PHE A 108 3.99 11.04 -14.25
CA PHE A 108 4.22 11.96 -13.15
C PHE A 108 3.09 11.87 -12.16
N MET A 109 3.43 11.70 -10.88
CA MET A 109 2.50 11.64 -9.76
C MET A 109 2.85 12.74 -8.74
N LEU A 110 1.83 13.34 -8.17
CA LEU A 110 1.93 14.21 -7.01
C LEU A 110 1.35 13.46 -5.82
N MET A 111 2.12 13.29 -4.78
CA MET A 111 1.69 12.65 -3.53
C MET A 111 1.83 13.62 -2.37
N ASN A 112 0.76 13.76 -1.58
CA ASN A 112 0.80 14.46 -0.29
C ASN A 112 0.37 13.50 0.82
N MET A 113 1.30 13.09 1.67
CA MET A 113 1.06 12.15 2.78
C MET A 113 0.57 12.85 4.07
N ASN A 114 0.39 14.16 4.04
CA ASN A 114 -0.17 14.94 5.15
C ASN A 114 -1.14 16.00 4.62
N ALA A 115 -2.02 15.61 3.70
CA ALA A 115 -3.02 16.50 3.17
C ALA A 115 -3.88 17.05 4.30
N PHE A 116 -4.19 18.35 4.23
CA PHE A 116 -4.94 19.09 5.24
C PHE A 116 -4.31 19.09 6.65
N GLY A 117 -3.04 18.64 6.81
CA GLY A 117 -2.36 18.53 8.10
C GLY A 117 -2.90 17.43 9.03
N LYS A 118 -3.60 16.43 8.50
CA LYS A 118 -4.27 15.38 9.27
C LYS A 118 -3.80 13.96 8.90
N LYS A 119 -2.59 13.82 8.31
CA LYS A 119 -2.07 12.54 7.81
C LYS A 119 -2.95 11.90 6.72
N TYR A 120 -3.80 12.66 6.04
CA TYR A 120 -4.51 12.13 4.90
C TYR A 120 -3.54 12.03 3.71
N THR A 121 -3.70 11.00 2.91
CA THR A 121 -2.92 10.82 1.69
C THR A 121 -3.75 11.27 0.49
N LEU A 122 -3.18 12.15 -0.32
CA LEU A 122 -3.75 12.55 -1.61
C LEU A 122 -2.71 12.23 -2.68
N VAL A 123 -3.13 11.52 -3.72
CA VAL A 123 -2.30 11.19 -4.87
C VAL A 123 -3.06 11.55 -6.13
N GLY A 124 -2.38 12.20 -7.06
CA GLY A 124 -2.96 12.48 -8.38
C GLY A 124 -1.87 12.54 -9.44
N GLY A 125 -2.20 12.15 -10.66
CA GLY A 125 -1.21 12.17 -11.73
C GLY A 125 -1.64 11.47 -12.99
N GLY A 126 -0.69 11.29 -13.90
CA GLY A 126 -0.92 10.64 -15.19
C GLY A 126 0.19 9.68 -15.57
N ILE A 127 -0.20 8.64 -16.30
CA ILE A 127 0.64 7.58 -16.84
C ILE A 127 0.47 7.57 -18.35
N PHE A 128 1.57 7.45 -19.07
CA PHE A 128 1.61 7.43 -20.54
C PHE A 128 2.41 6.22 -21.01
N SER A 129 1.87 5.51 -21.97
CA SER A 129 2.55 4.49 -22.77
C SER A 129 2.06 4.56 -24.20
N PRO A 130 2.71 3.90 -25.18
CA PRO A 130 2.21 3.84 -26.56
C PRO A 130 0.79 3.26 -26.67
N SER A 131 0.42 2.37 -25.75
CA SER A 131 -0.88 1.68 -25.74
C SER A 131 -1.88 2.27 -24.76
N ALA A 132 -1.49 3.19 -23.88
CA ALA A 132 -2.40 3.72 -22.85
C ALA A 132 -2.03 5.11 -22.38
N GLN A 133 -3.07 5.90 -22.08
CA GLN A 133 -2.99 7.17 -21.36
C GLN A 133 -3.96 7.10 -20.20
N THR A 134 -3.48 7.28 -18.97
CA THR A 134 -4.29 7.14 -17.76
C THR A 134 -4.10 8.34 -16.86
N GLY A 135 -5.19 8.97 -16.43
CA GLY A 135 -5.22 9.91 -15.32
C GLY A 135 -5.82 9.25 -14.09
N MET A 136 -5.29 9.55 -12.89
CA MET A 136 -5.80 8.99 -11.65
C MET A 136 -5.79 9.98 -10.50
N LEU A 137 -6.71 9.75 -9.56
CA LEU A 137 -6.81 10.47 -8.30
C LEU A 137 -7.13 9.48 -7.19
N ALA A 138 -6.41 9.57 -6.08
CA ALA A 138 -6.66 8.79 -4.89
C ALA A 138 -6.63 9.66 -3.65
N PHE A 139 -7.52 9.38 -2.71
CA PHE A 139 -7.57 9.99 -1.39
C PHE A 139 -7.71 8.89 -0.35
N ALA A 140 -6.97 8.99 0.75
CA ALA A 140 -7.10 8.07 1.87
C ALA A 140 -6.96 8.81 3.20
N LYS A 141 -7.93 8.56 4.08
CA LYS A 141 -7.87 8.82 5.50
C LYS A 141 -7.60 7.46 6.17
N PRO A 142 -6.44 7.22 6.79
CA PRO A 142 -6.18 5.92 7.43
C PRO A 142 -7.11 5.67 8.62
N ALA A 143 -7.49 4.41 8.84
CA ALA A 143 -8.11 3.99 10.09
C ALA A 143 -7.07 4.04 11.21
N VAL A 144 -7.46 4.57 12.36
CA VAL A 144 -6.58 4.65 13.53
C VAL A 144 -6.92 3.55 14.54
N ASP A 145 -8.19 3.40 14.84
CA ASP A 145 -8.77 2.43 15.76
C ASP A 145 -10.26 2.19 15.43
N MET A 146 -10.98 1.45 16.27
CA MET A 146 -12.41 1.15 16.10
C MET A 146 -13.32 2.40 16.19
N GLN A 147 -12.88 3.48 16.86
CA GLN A 147 -13.67 4.71 16.98
C GLN A 147 -13.38 5.71 15.86
N HIS A 148 -12.28 5.49 15.14
CA HIS A 148 -11.79 6.39 14.10
C HIS A 148 -11.60 5.64 12.78
N PRO A 149 -12.70 5.32 12.08
CA PRO A 149 -12.66 4.60 10.82
C PRO A 149 -11.90 5.38 9.76
N GLY A 150 -11.26 4.63 8.87
CA GLY A 150 -10.63 5.13 7.66
C GLY A 150 -11.64 5.29 6.54
N PHE A 151 -11.23 6.04 5.54
CA PHE A 151 -11.98 6.21 4.29
C PHE A 151 -11.00 6.25 3.14
N SER A 152 -11.29 5.59 2.03
CA SER A 152 -10.52 5.74 0.81
C SER A 152 -11.43 5.93 -0.40
N PHE A 153 -10.92 6.72 -1.34
CA PHE A 153 -11.49 6.96 -2.64
C PHE A 153 -10.38 6.83 -3.68
N TYR A 154 -10.67 6.14 -4.77
CA TYR A 154 -9.81 6.07 -5.95
C TYR A 154 -10.66 6.25 -7.18
N THR A 155 -10.13 6.94 -8.19
CA THR A 155 -10.70 6.99 -9.52
C THR A 155 -9.62 7.07 -10.59
N SER A 156 -9.90 6.50 -11.73
CA SER A 156 -9.04 6.61 -12.91
C SER A 156 -9.86 6.70 -14.19
N LEU A 157 -9.31 7.43 -15.15
CA LEU A 157 -9.82 7.54 -16.50
C LEU A 157 -8.69 7.15 -17.45
N SER A 158 -8.96 6.27 -18.40
CA SER A 158 -7.93 5.81 -19.33
C SER A 158 -8.47 5.72 -20.74
N ARG A 159 -7.61 6.11 -21.68
CA ARG A 159 -7.73 5.70 -23.09
C ARG A 159 -6.66 4.68 -23.37
N LYS A 160 -7.05 3.47 -23.76
CA LYS A 160 -6.09 2.37 -23.93
C LYS A 160 -6.47 1.45 -25.08
N ASN A 161 -5.44 0.96 -25.77
CA ASN A 161 -5.56 -0.17 -26.65
C ASN A 161 -5.39 -1.45 -25.82
N LEU A 162 -6.44 -2.26 -25.73
CA LEU A 162 -6.43 -3.52 -25.01
C LEU A 162 -6.31 -4.65 -26.02
N GLU A 163 -5.18 -5.33 -25.96
CA GLU A 163 -4.93 -6.58 -26.65
C GLU A 163 -4.93 -7.69 -25.60
N PHE A 164 -5.76 -8.71 -25.79
CA PHE A 164 -5.88 -9.85 -24.89
C PHE A 164 -5.26 -11.07 -25.53
N LEU A 165 -4.36 -11.68 -24.78
CA LEU A 165 -3.68 -12.90 -25.20
C LEU A 165 -4.21 -14.10 -24.41
N ASN A 166 -4.33 -15.25 -25.12
CA ASN A 166 -4.49 -16.55 -24.47
C ASN A 166 -3.16 -17.02 -23.85
N PHE A 167 -3.17 -18.18 -23.20
CA PHE A 167 -1.96 -18.73 -22.58
C PHE A 167 -0.88 -19.09 -23.60
N ALA A 168 -1.22 -19.45 -24.84
CA ALA A 168 -0.27 -19.71 -25.92
C ALA A 168 0.43 -18.42 -26.43
N GLY A 169 -0.22 -17.27 -26.27
CA GLY A 169 0.27 -15.96 -26.69
C GLY A 169 -0.36 -15.48 -27.98
N ASP A 170 -1.46 -16.11 -28.40
CA ASP A 170 -2.24 -15.67 -29.55
C ASP A 170 -3.20 -14.56 -29.13
N THR A 171 -3.40 -13.57 -29.99
CA THR A 171 -4.35 -12.48 -29.76
C THR A 171 -5.78 -13.01 -29.88
N VAL A 172 -6.54 -12.89 -28.81
CA VAL A 172 -7.96 -13.28 -28.75
C VAL A 172 -8.85 -12.09 -29.08
N MET A 173 -8.47 -10.90 -28.58
CA MET A 173 -9.23 -9.67 -28.81
C MET A 173 -8.28 -8.47 -28.80
N GLU A 174 -8.57 -7.50 -29.67
CA GLU A 174 -7.88 -6.20 -29.68
C GLU A 174 -8.88 -5.10 -30.01
N ASN A 175 -9.03 -4.13 -29.11
CA ASN A 175 -9.87 -2.97 -29.30
C ASN A 175 -9.34 -1.76 -28.53
N LYS A 176 -9.72 -0.56 -28.97
CA LYS A 176 -9.47 0.69 -28.25
C LYS A 176 -10.65 1.04 -27.37
N TYR A 177 -10.35 1.27 -26.10
CA TYR A 177 -11.36 1.59 -25.09
C TYR A 177 -11.08 2.92 -24.40
N PHE A 178 -12.16 3.64 -24.09
CA PHE A 178 -12.20 4.54 -22.96
C PHE A 178 -12.66 3.75 -21.74
N THR A 179 -11.93 3.85 -20.63
CA THR A 179 -12.30 3.14 -19.39
C THR A 179 -12.31 4.11 -18.23
N ALA A 180 -13.27 3.95 -17.34
CA ALA A 180 -13.33 4.64 -16.06
C ALA A 180 -13.44 3.62 -14.93
N ALA A 181 -12.76 3.87 -13.82
CA ALA A 181 -12.89 3.08 -12.61
C ALA A 181 -13.05 3.99 -11.40
N ALA A 182 -13.83 3.54 -10.41
CA ALA A 182 -13.98 4.23 -9.14
C ALA A 182 -14.13 3.24 -8.00
N ASP A 183 -13.38 3.45 -6.92
CA ASP A 183 -13.45 2.70 -5.67
C ASP A 183 -13.77 3.63 -4.51
N LEU A 184 -14.66 3.19 -3.65
CA LEU A 184 -14.95 3.81 -2.37
C LEU A 184 -14.85 2.76 -1.27
N SER A 185 -14.19 3.05 -0.16
CA SER A 185 -14.21 2.13 0.97
C SER A 185 -14.14 2.84 2.32
N VAL A 186 -14.75 2.22 3.30
CA VAL A 186 -14.60 2.53 4.72
C VAL A 186 -13.87 1.38 5.36
N SER A 187 -12.87 1.70 6.17
CA SER A 187 -12.03 0.71 6.85
C SER A 187 -12.03 0.93 8.35
N GLU A 188 -11.96 -0.15 9.08
CA GLU A 188 -11.88 -0.15 10.53
C GLU A 188 -10.70 -1.01 10.99
N LYS A 189 -9.91 -0.49 11.92
CA LYS A 189 -8.77 -1.19 12.47
C LYS A 189 -9.21 -1.92 13.74
N LEU A 190 -9.49 -3.21 13.60
CA LEU A 190 -9.98 -4.06 14.69
C LEU A 190 -8.87 -4.44 15.68
N LEU A 191 -7.64 -4.61 15.18
CA LEU A 191 -6.41 -4.87 15.95
C LEU A 191 -5.24 -4.07 15.36
N PRO A 192 -4.15 -3.84 16.06
CA PRO A 192 -2.99 -3.10 15.55
C PRO A 192 -2.46 -3.58 14.20
N PHE A 193 -2.66 -4.86 13.88
CA PHE A 193 -2.20 -5.52 12.67
C PHE A 193 -3.34 -5.99 11.75
N PHE A 194 -4.64 -5.80 12.13
CA PHE A 194 -5.79 -6.32 11.40
C PHE A 194 -6.79 -5.21 11.06
N THR A 195 -7.11 -5.08 9.77
CA THR A 195 -8.07 -4.11 9.25
C THR A 195 -9.15 -4.81 8.45
N CYS A 196 -10.40 -4.42 8.67
CA CYS A 196 -11.56 -4.80 7.87
C CYS A 196 -11.98 -3.57 7.03
N SER A 197 -12.42 -3.81 5.79
CA SER A 197 -12.96 -2.73 4.95
C SER A 197 -14.19 -3.21 4.19
N ILE A 198 -15.15 -2.30 4.03
CA ILE A 198 -16.34 -2.48 3.21
C ILE A 198 -16.36 -1.35 2.19
N GLY A 199 -16.69 -1.65 0.95
CA GLY A 199 -16.63 -0.67 -0.10
C GLY A 199 -17.52 -0.97 -1.29
N SER A 200 -17.29 -0.20 -2.32
CA SER A 200 -17.96 -0.29 -3.61
C SER A 200 -16.94 -0.07 -4.72
N HIS A 201 -17.03 -0.84 -5.76
CA HIS A 201 -16.21 -0.77 -6.95
C HIS A 201 -17.09 -0.59 -8.18
N PHE A 202 -16.68 0.30 -9.07
CA PHE A 202 -17.34 0.57 -10.34
C PHE A 202 -16.30 0.58 -11.46
N ASP A 203 -16.58 -0.14 -12.54
CA ASP A 203 -15.84 -0.08 -13.80
C ASP A 203 -16.77 0.22 -14.96
N MET A 204 -16.23 0.93 -15.94
CA MET A 204 -16.86 1.23 -17.22
C MET A 204 -15.84 1.03 -18.34
N ALA A 205 -16.30 0.52 -19.46
CA ALA A 205 -15.52 0.42 -20.71
C ALA A 205 -16.42 0.76 -21.90
N ASP A 206 -15.93 1.64 -22.74
CA ASP A 206 -16.58 2.11 -23.97
C ASP A 206 -15.62 1.90 -25.14
N VAL A 207 -16.09 1.27 -26.24
CA VAL A 207 -15.29 1.01 -27.44
C VAL A 207 -15.22 2.26 -28.28
N LEU A 208 -14.01 2.77 -28.54
CA LEU A 208 -13.82 4.09 -29.16
C LEU A 208 -13.97 4.11 -30.70
N GLU A 209 -13.93 2.98 -31.38
CA GLU A 209 -13.87 2.93 -32.86
C GLU A 209 -15.20 2.52 -33.50
N THR A 210 -16.22 2.21 -32.73
CA THR A 210 -17.53 1.81 -33.25
C THR A 210 -18.61 2.08 -32.21
N ASP A 211 -19.77 2.55 -32.67
CA ASP A 211 -20.99 2.70 -31.87
C ASP A 211 -21.84 1.41 -31.84
N GLU A 212 -21.37 0.33 -32.47
CA GLU A 212 -22.10 -0.93 -32.55
C GLU A 212 -22.13 -1.70 -31.22
N TYR A 213 -21.16 -1.43 -30.32
CA TYR A 213 -21.09 -2.10 -29.03
C TYR A 213 -21.65 -1.19 -27.94
N PRO A 214 -22.51 -1.72 -27.05
CA PRO A 214 -23.00 -0.96 -25.91
C PRO A 214 -21.87 -0.66 -24.92
N VAL A 215 -21.98 0.44 -24.21
CA VAL A 215 -21.10 0.75 -23.09
C VAL A 215 -21.21 -0.34 -22.02
N LEU A 216 -20.10 -0.94 -21.69
CA LEU A 216 -20.02 -1.97 -20.65
C LEU A 216 -19.74 -1.31 -19.30
N TYR A 217 -20.51 -1.65 -18.28
CA TYR A 217 -20.23 -1.23 -16.91
C TYR A 217 -20.53 -2.34 -15.92
N GLN A 218 -19.87 -2.30 -14.80
CA GLN A 218 -20.13 -3.17 -13.68
C GLN A 218 -20.02 -2.40 -12.38
N TRP A 219 -20.82 -2.82 -11.41
CA TRP A 219 -20.79 -2.30 -10.07
C TRP A 219 -20.84 -3.44 -9.07
N ALA A 220 -19.96 -3.42 -8.05
CA ALA A 220 -19.89 -4.44 -7.03
C ALA A 220 -19.71 -3.82 -5.63
N GLY A 221 -20.39 -4.41 -4.65
CA GLY A 221 -20.04 -4.26 -3.25
C GLY A 221 -18.80 -5.08 -2.95
N THR A 222 -17.90 -4.56 -2.13
CA THR A 222 -16.63 -5.21 -1.79
C THR A 222 -16.47 -5.33 -0.29
N MET A 223 -15.87 -6.43 0.17
CA MET A 223 -15.44 -6.63 1.54
C MET A 223 -14.01 -7.14 1.55
N SER A 224 -13.15 -6.56 2.40
CA SER A 224 -11.77 -7.01 2.49
C SER A 224 -11.27 -7.07 3.91
N PHE A 225 -10.37 -8.01 4.13
CA PHE A 225 -9.64 -8.22 5.38
C PHE A 225 -8.15 -8.12 5.08
N SER A 226 -7.40 -7.38 5.89
CA SER A 226 -5.96 -7.27 5.74
C SER A 226 -5.24 -7.41 7.06
N LEU A 227 -4.16 -8.19 7.02
CA LEU A 227 -3.18 -8.34 8.09
C LEU A 227 -1.89 -7.70 7.65
N GLN A 228 -1.31 -6.86 8.47
CA GLN A 228 -0.02 -6.25 8.16
C GLN A 228 0.81 -6.07 9.43
N ASN A 229 2.04 -6.58 9.38
CA ASN A 229 3.05 -6.35 10.39
C ASN A 229 4.34 -5.92 9.68
N VAL A 230 4.95 -4.83 10.15
CA VAL A 230 6.12 -4.24 9.51
C VAL A 230 7.17 -3.91 10.56
N ASN A 231 8.40 -4.42 10.38
CA ASN A 231 9.52 -4.21 11.26
C ASN A 231 10.77 -3.80 10.47
N TRP A 232 11.65 -3.03 11.09
CA TRP A 232 12.92 -2.63 10.51
C TRP A 232 14.08 -3.44 11.09
N ASN A 233 14.87 -4.11 10.23
CA ASN A 233 16.04 -4.92 10.66
C ASN A 233 17.39 -4.21 10.49
N GLY A 234 17.38 -2.90 10.22
CA GLY A 234 18.60 -2.13 9.98
C GLY A 234 19.06 -2.10 8.51
N TRP A 235 18.62 -3.03 7.66
CA TRP A 235 18.93 -3.12 6.22
C TRP A 235 17.67 -3.02 5.37
N TYR A 236 16.60 -3.67 5.78
CA TYR A 236 15.33 -3.77 5.08
C TYR A 236 14.15 -3.46 6.00
N LEU A 237 13.11 -2.95 5.41
CA LEU A 237 11.77 -3.04 5.98
C LEU A 237 11.28 -4.48 5.77
N ILE A 238 11.08 -5.21 6.86
CA ILE A 238 10.57 -6.58 6.84
C ILE A 238 9.05 -6.50 6.99
N SER A 239 8.34 -6.98 5.98
CA SER A 239 6.88 -6.98 5.95
C SER A 239 6.34 -8.40 6.02
N GLN A 240 5.26 -8.55 6.77
CA GLN A 240 4.41 -9.73 6.76
C GLN A 240 3.00 -9.23 6.49
N SER A 241 2.41 -9.65 5.40
CA SER A 241 1.09 -9.19 5.00
C SER A 241 0.25 -10.30 4.42
N ALA A 242 -1.05 -10.23 4.66
CA ALA A 242 -2.05 -11.04 3.98
C ALA A 242 -3.31 -10.21 3.78
N SER A 243 -3.95 -10.36 2.63
CA SER A 243 -5.23 -9.73 2.35
C SER A 243 -6.15 -10.68 1.61
N LEU A 244 -7.42 -10.59 1.93
CA LEU A 244 -8.52 -11.30 1.26
C LEU A 244 -9.56 -10.27 0.89
N LYS A 245 -10.00 -10.25 -0.37
CA LYS A 245 -11.07 -9.38 -0.86
C LYS A 245 -12.13 -10.25 -1.53
N GLY A 246 -13.39 -10.04 -1.21
CA GLY A 246 -14.55 -10.56 -1.92
C GLY A 246 -15.33 -9.43 -2.56
N GLU A 247 -15.99 -9.71 -3.68
CA GLU A 247 -16.85 -8.78 -4.40
C GLU A 247 -18.09 -9.48 -4.94
N LEU A 248 -19.22 -8.77 -4.95
CA LEU A 248 -20.48 -9.23 -5.49
C LEU A 248 -21.26 -8.04 -6.06
N GLY A 249 -21.82 -8.19 -7.26
CA GLY A 249 -22.48 -7.08 -7.93
C GLY A 249 -23.19 -7.46 -9.21
N TRP A 250 -23.42 -6.46 -10.06
CA TRP A 250 -24.11 -6.59 -11.33
C TRP A 250 -23.34 -5.90 -12.47
N SER A 251 -23.50 -6.45 -13.67
CA SER A 251 -23.02 -5.86 -14.91
C SER A 251 -24.15 -5.25 -15.73
N SER A 252 -23.79 -4.44 -16.76
CA SER A 252 -24.72 -3.87 -17.73
C SER A 252 -25.49 -4.89 -18.55
N GLU A 253 -25.08 -6.15 -18.53
CA GLU A 253 -25.73 -7.27 -19.22
C GLU A 253 -26.73 -8.02 -18.30
N ASP A 254 -27.18 -7.37 -17.22
CA ASP A 254 -28.09 -7.93 -16.20
C ASP A 254 -27.58 -9.25 -15.58
N ARG A 255 -26.26 -9.40 -15.51
CA ARG A 255 -25.63 -10.59 -14.94
C ARG A 255 -25.15 -10.31 -13.52
N LEU A 256 -25.40 -11.25 -12.62
CA LEU A 256 -24.75 -11.28 -11.33
C LEU A 256 -23.27 -11.60 -11.55
N ILE A 257 -22.42 -10.70 -11.10
CA ILE A 257 -20.96 -10.85 -11.11
C ILE A 257 -20.41 -11.06 -9.71
N GLY A 258 -19.29 -11.72 -9.60
CA GLY A 258 -18.65 -11.91 -8.31
C GLY A 258 -17.16 -12.22 -8.47
N GLY A 259 -16.46 -12.19 -7.36
CA GLY A 259 -15.06 -12.55 -7.35
C GLY A 259 -14.48 -12.59 -5.95
N CYS A 260 -13.33 -13.21 -5.87
CA CYS A 260 -12.50 -13.13 -4.68
C CYS A 260 -11.03 -13.03 -5.08
N SER A 261 -10.24 -12.38 -4.24
CA SER A 261 -8.80 -12.32 -4.41
C SER A 261 -8.08 -12.46 -3.07
N PHE A 262 -6.95 -13.13 -3.12
CA PHE A 262 -6.01 -13.27 -2.01
C PHE A 262 -4.64 -12.77 -2.42
N LYS A 263 -3.94 -12.11 -1.50
CA LYS A 263 -2.54 -11.74 -1.64
C LYS A 263 -1.85 -11.88 -0.29
N GLY A 264 -0.66 -12.50 -0.29
CA GLY A 264 0.13 -12.68 0.91
C GLY A 264 1.62 -12.56 0.63
N GLU A 265 2.36 -12.04 1.60
CA GLU A 265 3.81 -11.93 1.57
C GLU A 265 4.37 -12.16 2.96
N LEU A 266 5.33 -13.06 3.06
CA LEU A 266 6.09 -13.35 4.26
C LEU A 266 7.57 -13.07 3.99
N GLN A 267 8.13 -12.09 4.66
CA GLN A 267 9.55 -11.77 4.60
C GLN A 267 10.24 -12.26 5.88
N VAL A 268 11.33 -13.01 5.71
CA VAL A 268 12.12 -13.58 6.81
C VAL A 268 13.59 -13.21 6.61
N PRO A 269 14.22 -12.50 7.56
CA PRO A 269 15.65 -12.25 7.52
C PRO A 269 16.40 -13.53 7.91
N PHE A 270 17.23 -14.07 7.02
CA PHE A 270 18.12 -15.20 7.31
C PHE A 270 19.36 -14.74 8.07
N VAL A 271 19.94 -13.63 7.59
CA VAL A 271 21.01 -12.87 8.23
C VAL A 271 20.76 -11.38 7.99
N PRO A 272 21.42 -10.46 8.68
CA PRO A 272 21.09 -9.02 8.57
C PRO A 272 21.03 -8.47 7.14
N ARG A 273 21.81 -9.03 6.20
CA ARG A 273 21.90 -8.56 4.80
C ARG A 273 21.08 -9.40 3.81
N VAL A 274 20.55 -10.55 4.23
CA VAL A 274 19.85 -11.47 3.33
C VAL A 274 18.47 -11.78 3.88
N ARG A 275 17.46 -11.63 3.04
CA ARG A 275 16.09 -12.03 3.37
C ARG A 275 15.53 -12.99 2.34
N GLY A 276 14.70 -13.91 2.82
CA GLY A 276 13.78 -14.69 2.01
C GLY A 276 12.44 -14.01 1.95
N ILE A 277 11.80 -14.06 0.79
CA ILE A 277 10.46 -13.53 0.55
C ILE A 277 9.64 -14.64 -0.07
N LEU A 278 8.62 -15.10 0.63
CA LEU A 278 7.61 -15.98 0.11
C LEU A 278 6.38 -15.14 -0.24
N SER A 279 5.96 -15.16 -1.48
CA SER A 279 4.78 -14.45 -1.96
C SER A 279 3.76 -15.42 -2.53
N GLY A 280 2.49 -15.08 -2.39
CA GLY A 280 1.39 -15.81 -3.01
C GLY A 280 0.26 -14.83 -3.31
N ALA A 281 -0.36 -14.99 -4.48
CA ALA A 281 -1.54 -14.23 -4.85
C ALA A 281 -2.44 -15.10 -5.72
N GLY A 282 -3.73 -14.86 -5.64
CA GLY A 282 -4.70 -15.51 -6.48
C GLY A 282 -5.98 -14.71 -6.56
N ALA A 283 -6.69 -14.87 -7.65
CA ALA A 283 -7.99 -14.27 -7.85
C ALA A 283 -8.87 -15.17 -8.73
N PHE A 284 -10.14 -15.06 -8.49
CA PHE A 284 -11.19 -15.68 -9.28
C PHE A 284 -12.29 -14.66 -9.55
N THR A 285 -12.81 -14.64 -10.76
CA THR A 285 -13.97 -13.83 -11.16
C THR A 285 -15.04 -14.70 -11.80
N TYR A 286 -16.28 -14.36 -11.55
CA TYR A 286 -17.46 -15.06 -12.05
C TYR A 286 -18.33 -14.12 -12.87
N ASN A 287 -18.69 -14.53 -14.10
CA ASN A 287 -19.56 -13.80 -15.03
C ASN A 287 -19.08 -12.38 -15.40
N GLN A 288 -17.84 -12.02 -15.14
CA GLN A 288 -17.32 -10.72 -15.58
C GLN A 288 -17.16 -10.69 -17.10
N ASN A 289 -17.42 -9.50 -17.68
CA ASN A 289 -17.12 -9.25 -19.08
C ASN A 289 -15.62 -9.38 -19.34
N GLU A 290 -15.24 -9.82 -20.56
CA GLU A 290 -13.85 -10.07 -20.93
C GLU A 290 -12.93 -8.86 -20.73
N VAL A 291 -13.44 -7.63 -20.91
CA VAL A 291 -12.69 -6.39 -20.70
C VAL A 291 -12.23 -6.23 -19.25
N PHE A 292 -12.98 -6.78 -18.29
CA PHE A 292 -12.70 -6.68 -16.85
C PHE A 292 -12.02 -7.92 -16.26
N ARG A 293 -11.65 -8.91 -17.10
CA ARG A 293 -10.94 -10.11 -16.65
C ARG A 293 -9.62 -9.80 -15.95
N LEU A 294 -9.20 -10.72 -15.11
CA LEU A 294 -7.97 -10.66 -14.34
C LEU A 294 -6.72 -10.59 -15.22
N SER A 295 -5.70 -9.92 -14.76
CA SER A 295 -4.38 -9.83 -15.38
C SER A 295 -3.31 -10.53 -14.55
N LYS A 296 -2.07 -10.58 -15.07
CA LYS A 296 -0.91 -11.16 -14.36
C LYS A 296 -0.69 -10.59 -12.93
N SER A 297 -1.05 -9.34 -12.72
CA SER A 297 -0.89 -8.69 -11.41
C SER A 297 -1.76 -9.30 -10.31
N SER A 298 -2.90 -9.88 -10.68
CA SER A 298 -3.80 -10.58 -9.75
C SER A 298 -3.18 -11.87 -9.21
N GLY A 299 -2.28 -12.52 -9.97
CA GLY A 299 -1.47 -13.67 -9.52
C GLY A 299 -0.07 -13.31 -9.06
N ALA A 300 0.27 -12.02 -8.95
CA ALA A 300 1.61 -11.52 -8.62
C ALA A 300 2.73 -12.15 -9.47
N SER A 301 2.48 -12.42 -10.74
CA SER A 301 3.42 -13.12 -11.63
C SER A 301 4.24 -12.16 -12.49
N ALA A 302 5.56 -12.35 -12.53
CA ALA A 302 6.47 -11.66 -13.44
C ALA A 302 6.71 -12.44 -14.76
N ILE A 303 6.43 -13.74 -14.78
CA ILE A 303 6.69 -14.61 -15.95
C ILE A 303 5.57 -14.58 -16.99
N LEU A 304 4.36 -14.11 -16.65
CA LEU A 304 3.26 -13.96 -17.60
C LEU A 304 3.35 -12.64 -18.38
N ASP A 305 2.74 -12.64 -19.55
CA ASP A 305 2.58 -11.44 -20.36
C ASP A 305 1.56 -10.47 -19.70
N SER A 306 1.76 -9.16 -19.81
CA SER A 306 0.84 -8.17 -19.27
C SER A 306 -0.52 -8.13 -19.98
N LYS A 307 -0.55 -8.57 -21.23
CA LYS A 307 -1.75 -8.66 -22.05
C LYS A 307 -2.56 -9.93 -21.83
N PHE A 308 -2.02 -10.90 -21.06
CA PHE A 308 -2.74 -12.12 -20.70
C PHE A 308 -3.95 -11.79 -19.82
N ARG A 309 -5.09 -12.42 -20.12
CA ARG A 309 -6.35 -12.29 -19.37
C ARG A 309 -6.92 -13.65 -19.01
N THR A 310 -7.59 -13.70 -17.87
CA THR A 310 -8.15 -14.94 -17.32
C THR A 310 -9.28 -14.61 -16.32
N ASP A 311 -10.11 -15.58 -16.01
CA ASP A 311 -11.09 -15.52 -14.92
C ASP A 311 -10.57 -16.17 -13.63
N PHE A 312 -9.49 -16.97 -13.72
CA PHE A 312 -8.81 -17.55 -12.55
C PHE A 312 -7.29 -17.48 -12.71
N ILE A 313 -6.64 -16.98 -11.68
CA ILE A 313 -5.18 -17.00 -11.58
C ILE A 313 -4.76 -17.27 -10.13
N ALA A 314 -3.77 -18.14 -9.95
CA ALA A 314 -3.10 -18.33 -8.68
C ALA A 314 -1.59 -18.48 -8.89
N GLY A 315 -0.81 -17.70 -8.18
CA GLY A 315 0.65 -17.70 -8.29
C GLY A 315 1.32 -17.73 -6.92
N THR A 316 2.49 -18.34 -6.89
CA THR A 316 3.38 -18.31 -5.73
C THR A 316 4.82 -18.07 -6.18
N GLY A 317 5.59 -17.38 -5.36
CA GLY A 317 6.97 -17.08 -5.65
C GLY A 317 7.84 -17.12 -4.39
N PHE A 318 9.06 -17.58 -4.56
CA PHE A 318 10.09 -17.49 -3.55
C PHE A 318 11.25 -16.65 -4.08
N THR A 319 11.66 -15.65 -3.30
CA THR A 319 12.76 -14.75 -3.66
C THR A 319 13.79 -14.72 -2.53
N VAL A 320 15.05 -14.83 -2.88
CA VAL A 320 16.16 -14.52 -1.98
C VAL A 320 16.75 -13.19 -2.41
N GLU A 321 16.83 -12.24 -1.50
CA GLU A 321 17.36 -10.90 -1.75
C GLU A 321 18.52 -10.61 -0.80
N ALA A 322 19.65 -10.15 -1.36
CA ALA A 322 20.86 -9.84 -0.63
C ALA A 322 21.27 -8.37 -0.81
N ALA A 323 21.46 -7.64 0.30
CA ALA A 323 22.01 -6.29 0.27
C ALA A 323 23.51 -6.34 0.02
N LEU A 324 23.95 -5.80 -1.10
CA LEU A 324 25.37 -5.73 -1.47
C LEU A 324 26.06 -4.54 -0.83
N LEU A 325 25.40 -3.38 -0.88
CA LEU A 325 25.99 -2.12 -0.47
C LEU A 325 24.95 -1.25 0.24
N LYS A 326 25.33 -0.71 1.41
CA LYS A 326 24.57 0.34 2.11
C LYS A 326 25.42 1.61 2.20
N ARG A 327 24.88 2.72 1.71
CA ARG A 327 25.46 4.06 1.74
C ARG A 327 24.47 5.05 2.32
N LYS A 328 24.92 6.29 2.58
CA LYS A 328 24.08 7.37 3.13
C LYS A 328 22.85 7.68 2.26
N PHE A 329 22.90 7.42 0.96
CA PHE A 329 21.79 7.66 0.03
C PHE A 329 20.83 6.47 -0.09
N GLY A 330 21.28 5.23 0.22
CA GLY A 330 20.42 4.06 0.08
C GLY A 330 21.13 2.72 0.14
N THR A 331 20.38 1.67 -0.14
CA THR A 331 20.82 0.27 -0.17
C THR A 331 20.66 -0.29 -1.58
N VAL A 332 21.73 -0.87 -2.11
CA VAL A 332 21.71 -1.66 -3.36
C VAL A 332 21.56 -3.13 -2.99
N SER A 333 20.63 -3.83 -3.59
CA SER A 333 20.43 -5.27 -3.42
C SER A 333 20.37 -5.99 -4.76
N VAL A 334 20.62 -7.28 -4.72
CA VAL A 334 20.36 -8.23 -5.81
C VAL A 334 19.41 -9.31 -5.33
N TYR A 335 18.66 -9.88 -6.25
CA TYR A 335 17.74 -10.97 -5.92
C TYR A 335 17.75 -12.05 -6.99
N GLY A 336 17.42 -13.28 -6.54
CA GLY A 336 17.02 -14.40 -7.36
C GLY A 336 15.65 -14.87 -6.91
N SER A 337 14.78 -15.22 -7.85
CA SER A 337 13.41 -15.68 -7.57
C SER A 337 13.08 -16.93 -8.39
N TYR A 338 12.06 -17.63 -7.94
CA TYR A 338 11.41 -18.69 -8.70
C TYR A 338 9.90 -18.57 -8.50
N GLU A 339 9.15 -18.61 -9.58
CA GLU A 339 7.70 -18.45 -9.58
C GLU A 339 7.01 -19.66 -10.19
N TYR A 340 5.81 -19.95 -9.68
CA TYR A 340 4.87 -20.91 -10.24
C TYR A 340 3.49 -20.25 -10.31
N VAL A 341 2.80 -20.41 -11.45
CA VAL A 341 1.48 -19.83 -11.69
C VAL A 341 0.57 -20.83 -12.37
N ILE A 342 -0.69 -20.86 -11.96
CA ILE A 342 -1.80 -21.59 -12.59
C ILE A 342 -2.82 -20.55 -13.04
N VAL A 343 -3.37 -20.76 -14.22
CA VAL A 343 -4.38 -19.89 -14.83
C VAL A 343 -5.46 -20.73 -15.51
N HIS A 344 -6.65 -20.19 -15.65
CA HIS A 344 -7.69 -20.72 -16.51
C HIS A 344 -7.63 -20.00 -17.86
N ASP A 345 -7.52 -20.74 -18.94
CA ASP A 345 -7.33 -20.18 -20.30
C ASP A 345 -8.67 -20.08 -21.04
N PHE A 346 -8.70 -19.39 -22.15
CA PHE A 346 -9.87 -19.19 -23.01
C PHE A 346 -10.40 -20.51 -23.65
N ASP A 347 -9.60 -21.57 -23.66
CA ASP A 347 -9.98 -22.91 -24.12
C ASP A 347 -10.66 -23.76 -23.03
N ASP A 348 -11.08 -23.14 -21.93
CA ASP A 348 -11.73 -23.77 -20.77
C ASP A 348 -10.84 -24.83 -20.08
N THR A 349 -9.53 -24.65 -20.14
CA THR A 349 -8.56 -25.54 -19.50
C THR A 349 -7.65 -24.82 -18.53
N PHE A 350 -7.22 -25.53 -17.49
CA PHE A 350 -6.19 -25.03 -16.59
C PHE A 350 -4.80 -25.22 -17.19
N LYS A 351 -4.05 -24.15 -17.24
CA LYS A 351 -2.65 -24.13 -17.67
C LYS A 351 -1.76 -23.73 -16.48
N SER A 352 -0.53 -24.16 -16.50
CA SER A 352 0.44 -23.73 -15.49
C SER A 352 1.75 -23.33 -16.15
N SER A 353 2.47 -22.42 -15.53
CA SER A 353 3.82 -22.03 -15.93
C SER A 353 4.70 -21.80 -14.72
N ASN A 354 6.00 -21.85 -14.94
CA ASN A 354 6.98 -21.57 -13.91
C ASN A 354 8.25 -20.98 -14.52
N GLY A 355 9.09 -20.41 -13.66
CA GLY A 355 10.37 -19.94 -14.14
C GLY A 355 11.18 -19.18 -13.12
N PRO A 356 12.51 -19.10 -13.35
CA PRO A 356 13.41 -18.30 -12.55
C PRO A 356 13.34 -16.82 -12.94
N GLY A 357 13.65 -15.97 -11.97
CA GLY A 357 13.86 -14.54 -12.16
C GLY A 357 15.11 -14.08 -11.41
N PHE A 358 15.68 -12.96 -11.83
CA PHE A 358 16.78 -12.31 -11.13
C PHE A 358 16.80 -10.81 -11.41
N GLY A 359 17.50 -10.08 -10.55
CA GLY A 359 17.60 -8.63 -10.75
C GLY A 359 18.31 -7.90 -9.64
N GLY A 360 18.22 -6.57 -9.71
CA GLY A 360 18.76 -5.64 -8.74
C GLY A 360 17.75 -4.57 -8.36
N LYS A 361 17.88 -4.05 -7.13
CA LYS A 361 17.04 -2.99 -6.59
C LYS A 361 17.91 -1.94 -5.91
N LEU A 362 17.52 -0.69 -6.03
CA LEU A 362 18.07 0.42 -5.27
C LEU A 362 16.97 0.99 -4.36
N TYR A 363 17.16 0.88 -3.07
CA TYR A 363 16.31 1.48 -2.05
C TYR A 363 16.92 2.80 -1.59
N LEU A 364 16.21 3.91 -1.71
CA LEU A 364 16.63 5.18 -1.14
C LEU A 364 16.30 5.21 0.36
N GLN A 365 17.19 5.76 1.17
CA GLN A 365 17.09 5.74 2.64
C GLN A 365 15.84 6.44 3.19
N GLN A 366 15.27 7.36 2.43
CA GLN A 366 14.09 8.14 2.81
C GLN A 366 12.79 7.63 2.19
N VAL A 367 12.84 6.52 1.43
CA VAL A 367 11.71 5.99 0.67
C VAL A 367 11.54 4.51 0.98
N ALA A 368 10.33 4.11 1.30
CA ALA A 368 10.02 2.74 1.75
C ALA A 368 10.02 1.69 0.61
N PHE A 369 10.00 2.12 -0.65
CA PHE A 369 9.99 1.27 -1.84
C PHE A 369 11.28 1.47 -2.68
N PRO A 370 11.66 0.51 -3.53
CA PRO A 370 12.84 0.66 -4.38
C PRO A 370 12.63 1.79 -5.39
N ALA A 371 13.62 2.68 -5.49
CA ALA A 371 13.61 3.79 -6.43
C ALA A 371 14.07 3.39 -7.84
N VAL A 372 14.81 2.28 -7.95
CA VAL A 372 15.19 1.65 -9.21
C VAL A 372 15.04 0.15 -9.07
N VAL A 373 14.41 -0.46 -10.06
CA VAL A 373 14.29 -1.93 -10.18
C VAL A 373 14.73 -2.31 -11.59
N MET A 374 15.60 -3.31 -11.66
CA MET A 374 15.98 -3.98 -12.90
C MET A 374 15.85 -5.46 -12.70
N GLY A 375 15.13 -6.13 -13.57
CA GLY A 375 14.94 -7.56 -13.45
C GLY A 375 14.57 -8.24 -14.77
N ALA A 376 14.79 -9.54 -14.78
CA ALA A 376 14.35 -10.42 -15.84
C ALA A 376 13.79 -11.70 -15.23
N ALA A 377 12.74 -12.24 -15.85
CA ALA A 377 12.14 -13.51 -15.49
C ALA A 377 11.94 -14.35 -16.75
N TYR A 378 12.19 -15.63 -16.66
CA TYR A 378 12.10 -16.55 -17.77
C TYR A 378 10.92 -17.50 -17.60
N ASN A 379 10.00 -17.49 -18.55
CA ASN A 379 8.90 -18.45 -18.59
C ASN A 379 9.36 -19.72 -19.27
N ILE A 380 9.55 -20.80 -18.52
CA ILE A 380 10.08 -22.07 -19.03
C ILE A 380 9.14 -22.68 -20.09
N LYS A 381 7.84 -22.70 -19.86
CA LYS A 381 6.88 -23.31 -20.78
C LYS A 381 6.72 -22.57 -22.10
N ARG A 382 6.77 -21.23 -22.04
CA ARG A 382 6.63 -20.37 -23.23
C ARG A 382 7.95 -20.05 -23.90
N ASN A 383 9.08 -20.46 -23.33
CA ASN A 383 10.44 -20.14 -23.79
C ASN A 383 10.62 -18.63 -24.06
N LYS A 384 10.12 -17.79 -23.13
CA LYS A 384 10.08 -16.33 -23.30
C LYS A 384 10.63 -15.62 -22.07
N TRP A 385 11.48 -14.61 -22.31
CA TRP A 385 11.95 -13.69 -21.31
C TRP A 385 10.96 -12.54 -21.13
N GLN A 386 10.72 -12.18 -19.88
CA GLN A 386 10.09 -10.93 -19.46
C GLN A 386 11.15 -10.10 -18.76
N TYR A 387 11.25 -8.81 -19.04
CA TYR A 387 12.19 -7.92 -18.38
C TYR A 387 11.53 -6.61 -17.98
N VAL A 388 12.11 -5.95 -16.98
CA VAL A 388 11.68 -4.64 -16.51
C VAL A 388 12.88 -3.84 -16.04
N ILE A 389 12.92 -2.59 -16.44
CA ILE A 389 13.81 -1.55 -15.88
C ILE A 389 12.88 -0.39 -15.52
N SER A 390 12.85 -0.01 -14.26
CA SER A 390 12.03 1.10 -13.82
C SER A 390 12.78 2.02 -12.86
N VAL A 391 12.46 3.30 -12.93
CA VAL A 391 12.97 4.35 -12.07
C VAL A 391 11.77 5.12 -11.50
N GLY A 392 11.76 5.36 -10.20
CA GLY A 392 10.66 6.00 -9.49
C GLY A 392 9.71 5.00 -8.85
N VAL A 393 8.42 5.33 -8.77
CA VAL A 393 7.41 4.48 -8.16
C VAL A 393 7.01 3.39 -9.15
N ASN A 394 7.13 2.13 -8.73
CA ASN A 394 6.55 1.01 -9.48
C ASN A 394 5.10 0.80 -9.04
N PHE A 395 4.17 0.90 -9.95
CA PHE A 395 2.75 0.62 -9.79
C PHE A 395 2.39 -0.75 -10.32
#